data_77663949cfd260b7328ab5ddc117147a
#
_entry.id   77663949cfd260b7328ab5ddc117147a
#
_cell.length_a   1.000
_cell.length_b   1.000
_cell.length_c   1.000
_cell.angle_alpha   90.00
_cell.angle_beta   90.00
_cell.angle_gamma   90.00
#
_symmetry.space_group_name_H-M   'P 1'
#
loop_
_entity.id
_entity.type
_entity.pdbx_description
1 polymer ?
#
loop_
_entity_poly.entity_id
_entity_poly.type
_entity_poly.pdbx_seq_one_letter_code
_entity_poly.pdbx_strand_id
1 'polypeptide(L)'
;SAGSEEEAAFYTRAVTALVVVTLIGSMLLTNDTALLTFLPLSWFVLEGTGQTKHTALTFILQNCAANLGGMLTPFGNPQNLYLFNHYTIPNGEFLTIMLPPFLLSTALILACCLLIPRETLTVPAQETPVDKRQCIVYGVLFCTAAAMVLRGIPYWLGLAAITAALL
;
A
#
# COMPACT_ATOMS: atom_id res chain seq x y z
N SER A 1 -24.59 -15.16 17.39
CA SER A 1 -24.32 -15.42 15.95
C SER A 1 -24.19 -14.13 15.13
N ALA A 2 -24.95 -13.04 15.43
CA ALA A 2 -24.80 -11.78 14.70
C ALA A 2 -23.42 -11.12 14.92
N GLY A 3 -22.87 -11.16 16.13
CA GLY A 3 -21.54 -10.63 16.44
C GLY A 3 -20.42 -11.35 15.67
N SER A 4 -20.54 -12.64 15.46
CA SER A 4 -19.53 -13.42 14.71
C SER A 4 -19.48 -13.09 13.22
N GLU A 5 -20.60 -12.69 12.61
CA GLU A 5 -20.63 -12.27 11.21
C GLU A 5 -20.07 -10.86 11.00
N GLU A 6 -20.31 -9.94 11.94
CA GLU A 6 -19.73 -8.60 11.91
C GLU A 6 -18.21 -8.61 12.11
N GLU A 7 -17.72 -9.44 13.04
CA GLU A 7 -16.29 -9.62 13.30
C GLU A 7 -15.58 -10.24 12.09
N ALA A 8 -16.18 -11.24 11.46
CA ALA A 8 -15.64 -11.85 10.25
C ALA A 8 -15.62 -10.91 9.04
N ALA A 9 -16.67 -10.06 8.93
CA ALA A 9 -16.71 -9.01 7.91
C ALA A 9 -15.64 -7.94 8.14
N PHE A 10 -15.33 -7.63 9.39
CA PHE A 10 -14.27 -6.67 9.75
C PHE A 10 -12.89 -7.16 9.32
N TYR A 11 -12.56 -8.45 9.54
CA TYR A 11 -11.29 -9.02 9.11
C TYR A 11 -11.09 -8.92 7.59
N THR A 12 -12.06 -9.37 6.82
CA THR A 12 -11.99 -9.26 5.34
C THR A 12 -11.83 -7.81 4.89
N ARG A 13 -12.51 -6.87 5.55
CA ARG A 13 -12.36 -5.43 5.29
C ARG A 13 -10.97 -4.91 5.63
N ALA A 14 -10.40 -5.33 6.76
CA ALA A 14 -9.05 -4.91 7.17
C ALA A 14 -7.99 -5.40 6.19
N VAL A 15 -7.99 -6.68 5.82
CA VAL A 15 -7.06 -7.23 4.82
C VAL A 15 -7.25 -6.56 3.46
N THR A 16 -8.49 -6.39 3.01
CA THR A 16 -8.79 -5.70 1.76
C THR A 16 -8.29 -4.25 1.78
N ALA A 17 -8.50 -3.53 2.88
CA ALA A 17 -7.99 -2.17 3.04
C ALA A 17 -6.45 -2.11 2.97
N LEU A 18 -5.76 -3.03 3.65
CA LEU A 18 -4.30 -3.13 3.61
C LEU A 18 -3.79 -3.42 2.20
N VAL A 19 -4.43 -4.33 1.48
CA VAL A 19 -4.10 -4.66 0.08
C VAL A 19 -4.35 -3.46 -0.84
N VAL A 20 -5.49 -2.78 -0.71
CA VAL A 20 -5.84 -1.60 -1.52
C VAL A 20 -4.89 -0.43 -1.24
N VAL A 21 -4.56 -0.17 0.02
CA VAL A 21 -3.59 0.88 0.39
C VAL A 21 -2.20 0.56 -0.18
N THR A 22 -1.79 -0.71 -0.15
CA THR A 22 -0.53 -1.14 -0.75
C THR A 22 -0.54 -0.96 -2.28
N LEU A 23 -1.64 -1.32 -2.95
CA LEU A 23 -1.82 -1.13 -4.39
C LEU A 23 -1.72 0.36 -4.78
N ILE A 24 -2.45 1.22 -4.09
CA ILE A 24 -2.43 2.68 -4.34
C ILE A 24 -1.06 3.26 -3.99
N GLY A 25 -0.49 2.85 -2.86
CA GLY A 25 0.83 3.30 -2.45
C GLY A 25 1.91 2.97 -3.47
N SER A 26 1.87 1.79 -4.09
CA SER A 26 2.82 1.39 -5.12
C SER A 26 2.66 2.13 -6.46
N MET A 27 1.51 2.73 -6.71
CA MET A 27 1.31 3.61 -7.89
C MET A 27 2.01 4.96 -7.71
N LEU A 28 2.14 5.42 -6.46
CA LEU A 28 2.74 6.72 -6.10
C LEU A 28 4.21 6.58 -5.72
N LEU A 29 4.58 5.46 -5.12
CA LEU A 29 5.92 5.09 -4.71
C LEU A 29 6.43 3.97 -5.62
N THR A 30 7.66 3.51 -5.41
CA THR A 30 8.07 2.24 -6.02
C THR A 30 7.43 1.05 -5.29
N ASN A 31 7.23 -0.07 -5.99
CA ASN A 31 6.70 -1.30 -5.40
C ASN A 31 7.47 -1.73 -4.13
N ASP A 32 8.79 -1.62 -4.17
CA ASP A 32 9.66 -1.99 -3.04
C ASP A 32 9.45 -1.06 -1.84
N THR A 33 9.34 0.25 -2.08
CA THR A 33 9.06 1.22 -1.01
C THR A 33 7.66 1.01 -0.41
N ALA A 34 6.67 0.68 -1.24
CA ALA A 34 5.33 0.35 -0.77
C ALA A 34 5.35 -0.89 0.12
N LEU A 35 6.07 -1.95 -0.27
CA LEU A 35 6.20 -3.17 0.54
C LEU A 35 6.92 -2.90 1.87
N LEU A 36 8.05 -2.18 1.85
CA LEU A 36 8.77 -1.83 3.07
C LEU A 36 7.93 -1.02 4.06
N THR A 37 6.97 -0.24 3.55
CA THR A 37 6.08 0.59 4.38
C THR A 37 4.87 -0.21 4.89
N PHE A 38 4.21 -0.94 4.01
CA PHE A 38 2.90 -1.53 4.33
C PHE A 38 2.95 -2.95 4.89
N LEU A 39 4.02 -3.74 4.65
CA LEU A 39 4.13 -5.07 5.28
C LEU A 39 4.29 -4.98 6.81
N PRO A 40 5.18 -4.13 7.38
CA PRO A 40 5.24 -3.96 8.82
C PRO A 40 3.92 -3.44 9.42
N LEU A 41 3.25 -2.49 8.73
CA LEU A 41 1.95 -2.01 9.17
C LEU A 41 0.93 -3.15 9.26
N SER A 42 0.89 -4.02 8.26
CA SER A 42 0.00 -5.18 8.24
C SER A 42 0.32 -6.17 9.34
N TRP A 43 1.60 -6.38 9.62
CA TRP A 43 2.01 -7.19 10.77
C TRP A 43 1.44 -6.65 12.07
N PHE A 44 1.62 -5.36 12.36
CA PHE A 44 1.09 -4.74 13.57
C PHE A 44 -0.44 -4.85 13.68
N VAL A 45 -1.16 -4.66 12.56
CA VAL A 45 -2.62 -4.80 12.54
C VAL A 45 -3.03 -6.25 12.81
N LEU A 46 -2.40 -7.23 12.16
CA LEU A 46 -2.73 -8.64 12.33
C LEU A 46 -2.34 -9.18 13.70
N GLU A 47 -1.20 -8.74 14.25
CA GLU A 47 -0.77 -9.09 15.61
C GLU A 47 -1.71 -8.49 16.65
N GLY A 48 -2.02 -7.20 16.53
CA GLY A 48 -2.94 -6.49 17.44
C GLY A 48 -4.37 -7.05 17.42
N THR A 49 -4.78 -7.69 16.33
CA THR A 49 -6.10 -8.35 16.19
C THR A 49 -6.06 -9.86 16.43
N GLY A 50 -4.92 -10.44 16.80
CA GLY A 50 -4.76 -11.88 17.06
C GLY A 50 -4.83 -12.77 15.81
N GLN A 51 -4.67 -12.19 14.60
CA GLN A 51 -4.85 -12.86 13.30
C GLN A 51 -3.54 -13.25 12.61
N THR A 52 -2.51 -13.52 13.38
CA THR A 52 -1.15 -13.86 12.87
C THR A 52 -1.12 -15.08 11.94
N LYS A 53 -2.08 -16.00 12.06
CA LYS A 53 -2.19 -17.17 11.16
C LYS A 53 -2.45 -16.80 9.69
N HIS A 54 -3.00 -15.61 9.43
CA HIS A 54 -3.30 -15.13 8.08
C HIS A 54 -2.24 -14.18 7.52
N THR A 55 -1.17 -13.92 8.26
CA THR A 55 -0.09 -13.02 7.85
C THR A 55 0.51 -13.42 6.50
N ALA A 56 0.77 -14.71 6.29
CA ALA A 56 1.35 -15.19 5.04
C ALA A 56 0.46 -14.86 3.84
N LEU A 57 -0.86 -15.10 3.93
CA LEU A 57 -1.81 -14.79 2.87
C LEU A 57 -1.89 -13.28 2.62
N THR A 58 -1.99 -12.48 3.68
CA THR A 58 -2.03 -11.01 3.57
C THR A 58 -0.77 -10.48 2.90
N PHE A 59 0.40 -10.97 3.28
CA PHE A 59 1.68 -10.56 2.71
C PHE A 59 1.81 -10.94 1.23
N ILE A 60 1.33 -12.13 0.85
CA ILE A 60 1.28 -12.56 -0.56
C ILE A 60 0.38 -11.60 -1.36
N LEU A 61 -0.82 -11.31 -0.87
CA LEU A 61 -1.75 -10.40 -1.54
C LEU A 61 -1.18 -8.98 -1.65
N GLN A 62 -0.52 -8.48 -0.60
CA GLN A 62 0.14 -7.17 -0.64
C GLN A 62 1.33 -7.15 -1.60
N ASN A 63 2.12 -8.21 -1.64
CA ASN A 63 3.22 -8.31 -2.61
C ASN A 63 2.70 -8.31 -4.05
N CYS A 64 1.64 -9.05 -4.34
CA CYS A 64 0.96 -8.99 -5.63
C CYS A 64 0.43 -7.57 -5.90
N ALA A 65 -0.25 -6.95 -4.92
CA ALA A 65 -0.81 -5.62 -5.06
C ALA A 65 0.25 -4.55 -5.33
N ALA A 66 1.40 -4.61 -4.66
CA ALA A 66 2.49 -3.68 -4.86
C ALA A 66 3.06 -3.77 -6.29
N ASN A 67 3.28 -4.99 -6.78
CA ASN A 67 3.78 -5.20 -8.14
C ASN A 67 2.74 -4.78 -9.20
N LEU A 68 1.47 -5.10 -8.99
CA LEU A 68 0.39 -4.76 -9.91
C LEU A 68 0.08 -3.25 -9.90
N GLY A 69 0.13 -2.59 -8.74
CA GLY A 69 0.00 -1.14 -8.65
C GLY A 69 1.16 -0.42 -9.33
N GLY A 70 2.38 -0.83 -9.04
CA GLY A 70 3.59 -0.26 -9.63
C GLY A 70 3.69 -0.41 -11.15
N MET A 71 2.98 -1.36 -11.76
CA MET A 71 2.99 -1.52 -13.22
C MET A 71 2.29 -0.39 -13.98
N LEU A 72 1.36 0.33 -13.35
CA LEU A 72 0.56 1.36 -14.03
C LEU A 72 1.37 2.60 -14.38
N THR A 73 2.42 2.91 -13.62
CA THR A 73 3.25 4.09 -13.84
C THR A 73 4.65 3.72 -14.33
N PRO A 74 5.28 4.57 -15.17
CA PRO A 74 6.64 4.29 -15.65
C PRO A 74 7.67 4.19 -14.54
N PHE A 75 7.45 4.89 -13.42
CA PHE A 75 8.38 4.94 -12.28
C PHE A 75 8.00 4.00 -11.13
N GLY A 76 6.88 3.30 -11.23
CA GLY A 76 6.39 2.39 -10.17
C GLY A 76 7.28 1.17 -9.96
N ASN A 77 8.02 0.76 -10.99
CA ASN A 77 9.07 -0.26 -10.87
C ASN A 77 10.24 -0.01 -11.86
N PRO A 78 11.45 -0.50 -11.54
CA PRO A 78 12.64 -0.28 -12.37
C PRO A 78 12.51 -0.81 -13.81
N GLN A 79 11.79 -1.91 -14.00
CA GLN A 79 11.59 -2.55 -15.31
C GLN A 79 10.80 -1.64 -16.25
N ASN A 80 9.70 -1.07 -15.74
CA ASN A 80 8.88 -0.13 -16.50
C ASN A 80 9.67 1.14 -16.84
N LEU A 81 10.42 1.66 -15.87
CA LEU A 81 11.25 2.85 -16.09
C LEU A 81 12.30 2.62 -17.17
N TYR A 82 12.92 1.44 -17.18
CA TYR A 82 13.88 1.06 -18.23
C TYR A 82 13.22 1.02 -19.61
N LEU A 83 12.11 0.29 -19.75
CA LEU A 83 11.39 0.17 -21.02
C LEU A 83 10.89 1.53 -21.52
N PHE A 84 10.29 2.31 -20.62
CA PHE A 84 9.78 3.65 -20.91
C PHE A 84 10.86 4.58 -21.48
N ASN A 85 12.05 4.58 -20.86
CA ASN A 85 13.16 5.42 -21.30
C ASN A 85 13.87 4.86 -22.57
N HIS A 86 14.08 3.52 -22.61
CA HIS A 86 14.79 2.88 -23.71
C HIS A 86 14.06 3.02 -25.06
N TYR A 87 12.75 2.84 -25.03
CA TYR A 87 11.90 2.94 -26.22
C TYR A 87 11.27 4.32 -26.40
N THR A 88 11.58 5.29 -25.52
CA THR A 88 11.01 6.66 -25.55
C THR A 88 9.50 6.68 -25.71
N ILE A 89 8.81 5.81 -24.95
CA ILE A 89 7.36 5.63 -25.04
C ILE A 89 6.66 6.89 -24.51
N PRO A 90 5.70 7.51 -25.25
CA PRO A 90 4.91 8.62 -24.74
C PRO A 90 4.06 8.22 -23.52
N ASN A 91 3.91 9.12 -22.53
CA ASN A 91 3.15 8.86 -21.31
C ASN A 91 1.74 8.30 -21.56
N GLY A 92 1.01 8.88 -22.54
CA GLY A 92 -0.34 8.44 -22.87
C GLY A 92 -0.38 7.04 -23.47
N GLU A 93 0.59 6.69 -24.30
CA GLU A 93 0.72 5.35 -24.90
C GLU A 93 1.04 4.32 -23.84
N PHE A 94 2.00 4.61 -22.96
CA PHE A 94 2.34 3.73 -21.84
C PHE A 94 1.12 3.41 -20.97
N LEU A 95 0.36 4.43 -20.58
CA LEU A 95 -0.86 4.26 -19.78
C LEU A 95 -1.91 3.43 -20.55
N THR A 96 -2.09 3.67 -21.83
CA THR A 96 -3.06 2.92 -22.65
C THR A 96 -2.70 1.43 -22.73
N ILE A 97 -1.40 1.10 -22.82
CA ILE A 97 -0.91 -0.28 -22.83
C ILE A 97 -1.07 -0.95 -21.47
N MET A 98 -0.75 -0.23 -20.37
CA MET A 98 -0.73 -0.81 -19.02
C MET A 98 -2.08 -0.83 -18.32
N LEU A 99 -3.02 0.02 -18.71
CA LEU A 99 -4.32 0.14 -18.06
C LEU A 99 -5.17 -1.14 -18.14
N PRO A 100 -5.34 -1.83 -19.30
CA PRO A 100 -6.15 -3.05 -19.37
C PRO A 100 -5.63 -4.18 -18.45
N PRO A 101 -4.34 -4.58 -18.50
CA PRO A 101 -3.82 -5.60 -17.60
C PRO A 101 -3.85 -5.16 -16.13
N PHE A 102 -3.67 -3.87 -15.83
CA PHE A 102 -3.81 -3.33 -14.49
C PHE A 102 -5.24 -3.49 -13.95
N LEU A 103 -6.26 -3.12 -14.73
CA LEU A 103 -7.65 -3.25 -14.31
C LEU A 103 -8.04 -4.71 -14.08
N LEU A 104 -7.63 -5.61 -15.00
CA LEU A 104 -7.88 -7.05 -14.84
C LEU A 104 -7.20 -7.59 -13.58
N SER A 105 -5.95 -7.27 -13.38
CA SER A 105 -5.18 -7.72 -12.21
C SER A 105 -5.75 -7.19 -10.91
N THR A 106 -6.16 -5.91 -10.89
CA THR A 106 -6.81 -5.30 -9.72
C THR A 106 -8.14 -6.00 -9.39
N ALA A 107 -8.96 -6.29 -10.40
CA ALA A 107 -10.20 -7.02 -10.21
C ALA A 107 -9.95 -8.43 -9.64
N LEU A 108 -8.93 -9.14 -10.14
CA LEU A 108 -8.57 -10.47 -9.66
C LEU A 108 -8.07 -10.43 -8.21
N ILE A 109 -7.22 -9.48 -7.83
CA ILE A 109 -6.72 -9.40 -6.47
C ILE A 109 -7.82 -9.02 -5.47
N LEU A 110 -8.73 -8.13 -5.87
CA LEU A 110 -9.91 -7.82 -5.04
C LEU A 110 -10.85 -9.03 -4.91
N ALA A 111 -11.04 -9.80 -5.98
CA ALA A 111 -11.78 -11.05 -5.91
C ALA A 111 -11.11 -12.05 -4.95
N CYS A 112 -9.79 -12.18 -4.98
CA CYS A 112 -9.04 -13.00 -4.01
C CYS A 112 -9.25 -12.52 -2.56
N CYS A 113 -9.29 -11.22 -2.32
CA CYS A 113 -9.59 -10.66 -0.99
C CYS A 113 -11.01 -11.04 -0.51
N LEU A 114 -11.98 -11.07 -1.42
CA LEU A 114 -13.36 -11.46 -1.09
C LEU A 114 -13.52 -12.96 -0.83
N LEU A 115 -12.62 -13.80 -1.37
CA LEU A 115 -12.59 -15.26 -1.16
C LEU A 115 -11.89 -15.66 0.15
N ILE A 116 -11.33 -14.71 0.91
CA ILE A 116 -10.70 -15.01 2.21
C ILE A 116 -11.76 -15.57 3.16
N PRO A 117 -11.50 -16.71 3.81
CA PRO A 117 -12.44 -17.30 4.76
C PRO A 117 -12.81 -16.31 5.86
N ARG A 118 -14.09 -16.16 6.12
CA ARG A 118 -14.60 -15.33 7.21
C ARG A 118 -14.40 -16.07 8.52
N GLU A 119 -13.46 -15.62 9.33
CA GLU A 119 -13.23 -16.17 10.66
C GLU A 119 -13.57 -15.13 11.73
N THR A 120 -14.10 -15.61 12.85
CA THR A 120 -14.48 -14.78 13.99
C THR A 120 -13.23 -14.21 14.67
N LEU A 121 -13.21 -12.88 14.83
CA LEU A 121 -12.19 -12.14 15.54
C LEU A 121 -12.60 -11.94 16.99
N THR A 122 -11.73 -12.29 17.91
CA THR A 122 -11.74 -11.71 19.26
C THR A 122 -10.76 -10.54 19.24
N VAL A 123 -11.26 -9.34 18.98
CA VAL A 123 -10.44 -8.12 19.08
C VAL A 123 -10.33 -7.79 20.56
N PRO A 124 -9.15 -7.94 21.22
CA PRO A 124 -8.95 -7.26 22.47
C PRO A 124 -8.99 -5.76 22.15
N ALA A 125 -9.99 -5.06 22.67
CA ALA A 125 -10.11 -3.61 22.52
C ALA A 125 -8.94 -2.95 23.28
N GLN A 126 -7.78 -2.93 22.66
CA GLN A 126 -6.65 -2.16 23.12
C GLN A 126 -6.78 -0.80 22.46
N GLU A 127 -7.45 0.13 23.17
CA GLU A 127 -7.43 1.53 22.82
C GLU A 127 -5.99 2.05 23.02
N THR A 128 -5.17 1.88 22.00
CA THR A 128 -3.90 2.61 21.95
C THR A 128 -4.25 4.06 21.64
N PRO A 129 -3.97 5.01 22.55
CA PRO A 129 -4.23 6.41 22.28
C PRO A 129 -3.37 6.83 21.06
N VAL A 130 -4.03 7.11 19.94
CA VAL A 130 -3.37 7.61 18.75
C VAL A 130 -2.86 9.01 19.05
N ASP A 131 -1.55 9.16 19.16
CA ASP A 131 -0.94 10.49 19.30
C ASP A 131 -1.14 11.28 18.00
N LYS A 132 -2.09 12.22 18.05
CA LYS A 132 -2.42 13.09 16.91
C LYS A 132 -1.20 13.86 16.38
N ARG A 133 -0.24 14.19 17.27
CA ARG A 133 0.98 14.88 16.88
C ARG A 133 1.86 13.99 16.02
N GLN A 134 2.04 12.72 16.37
CA GLN A 134 2.79 11.76 15.59
C GLN A 134 2.13 11.50 14.24
N CYS A 135 0.80 11.38 14.18
CA CYS A 135 0.07 11.24 12.91
C CYS A 135 0.30 12.42 11.98
N ILE A 136 0.31 13.65 12.50
CA ILE A 136 0.56 14.85 11.70
C ILE A 136 2.01 14.85 11.19
N VAL A 137 2.99 14.55 12.05
CA VAL A 137 4.40 14.48 11.67
C VAL A 137 4.62 13.44 10.57
N TYR A 138 4.12 12.22 10.75
CA TYR A 138 4.24 11.18 9.73
C TYR A 138 3.49 11.53 8.43
N GLY A 139 2.33 12.18 8.53
CA GLY A 139 1.60 12.68 7.37
C GLY A 139 2.39 13.73 6.59
N VAL A 140 3.01 14.69 7.26
CA VAL A 140 3.87 15.70 6.64
C VAL A 140 5.10 15.07 6.01
N LEU A 141 5.77 14.14 6.70
CA LEU A 141 6.92 13.40 6.16
C LEU A 141 6.55 12.62 4.90
N PHE A 142 5.41 11.94 4.92
CA PHE A 142 4.90 11.22 3.76
C PHE A 142 4.60 12.15 2.58
N CYS A 143 3.88 13.25 2.81
CA CYS A 143 3.58 14.24 1.78
C CYS A 143 4.85 14.88 1.19
N THR A 144 5.85 15.15 2.03
CA THR A 144 7.14 15.69 1.60
C THR A 144 7.88 14.69 0.71
N ALA A 145 7.93 13.42 1.12
CA ALA A 145 8.55 12.35 0.33
C ALA A 145 7.82 12.15 -1.01
N ALA A 146 6.49 12.14 -1.01
CA ALA A 146 5.69 12.06 -2.22
C ALA A 146 5.93 13.24 -3.17
N ALA A 147 6.01 14.46 -2.64
CA ALA A 147 6.30 15.66 -3.43
C ALA A 147 7.71 15.62 -4.06
N MET A 148 8.70 15.03 -3.37
CA MET A 148 10.04 14.82 -3.93
C MET A 148 9.99 13.81 -5.09
N VAL A 149 9.31 12.70 -4.93
CA VAL A 149 9.17 11.66 -5.98
C VAL A 149 8.46 12.22 -7.21
N LEU A 150 7.41 13.01 -7.01
CA LEU A 150 6.66 13.68 -8.08
C LEU A 150 7.39 14.89 -8.69
N ARG A 151 8.65 15.14 -8.28
CA ARG A 151 9.47 16.28 -8.71
C ARG A 151 8.83 17.67 -8.43
N GLY A 152 7.86 17.73 -7.50
CA GLY A 152 7.26 18.98 -7.06
C GLY A 152 8.18 19.83 -6.19
N ILE A 153 9.16 19.19 -5.54
CA ILE A 153 10.15 19.84 -4.66
C ILE A 153 11.54 19.29 -5.00
N PRO A 154 12.58 20.16 -5.07
CA PRO A 154 13.97 19.72 -5.22
C PRO A 154 14.37 18.82 -4.03
N TYR A 155 15.11 17.72 -4.28
CA TYR A 155 15.39 16.76 -3.21
C TYR A 155 16.21 17.30 -2.05
N TRP A 156 17.06 18.31 -2.27
CA TRP A 156 17.83 18.93 -1.20
C TRP A 156 16.93 19.68 -0.20
N LEU A 157 15.82 20.31 -0.67
CA LEU A 157 14.83 20.95 0.19
C LEU A 157 14.00 19.91 0.95
N GLY A 158 13.56 18.85 0.29
CA GLY A 158 12.82 17.76 0.93
C GLY A 158 13.66 17.03 1.97
N LEU A 159 14.92 16.75 1.67
CA LEU A 159 15.86 16.13 2.61
C LEU A 159 16.10 17.03 3.84
N ALA A 160 16.29 18.33 3.64
CA ALA A 160 16.44 19.28 4.74
C ALA A 160 15.18 19.34 5.62
N ALA A 161 13.98 19.35 5.01
CA ALA A 161 12.71 19.36 5.75
C ALA A 161 12.51 18.06 6.57
N ILE A 162 12.82 16.89 5.99
CA ILE A 162 12.74 15.60 6.67
C ILE A 162 13.73 15.55 7.84
N THR A 163 14.97 16.00 7.62
CA THR A 163 16.01 16.02 8.68
C THR A 163 15.60 16.95 9.82
N ALA A 164 15.06 18.13 9.51
CA ALA A 164 14.59 19.09 10.51
C ALA A 164 13.35 18.60 11.29
N ALA A 165 12.54 17.73 10.71
CA ALA A 165 11.36 17.17 11.39
C ALA A 165 11.70 15.96 12.27
N LEU A 166 12.87 15.33 12.07
CA LEU A 166 13.34 14.16 12.86
C LEU A 166 14.29 14.54 14.00
N LEU A 167 14.81 15.77 14.02
CA LEU A 167 15.62 16.35 15.09
C LEU A 167 14.74 17.05 16.12
#